data_0d767988757aea4797ee23edc962cc71
#
_entry.id   0d767988757aea4797ee23edc962cc71
#
_cell.length_a   1.000
_cell.length_b   1.000
_cell.length_c   1.000
_cell.angle_alpha   90.00
_cell.angle_beta   90.00
_cell.angle_gamma   90.00
#
_symmetry.space_group_name_H-M   'P 1'
#
loop_
_entity.id
_entity.type
_entity.pdbx_description
1 polymer ?
#
loop_
_entity_poly.entity_id
_entity_poly.type
_entity_poly.pdbx_seq_one_letter_code
_entity_poly.pdbx_strand_id
1 'polypeptide(L)'
;MAKTKWEPAAFYLWYEKLPIHKRVEAWDDVSREQQKLYIEWKTFRAFALASGLDIDLRSIENCDPSVCSPPLPDFRCAVSGRTEYFEIGEITDEALARKASLAVKNRQKGYGGPFLQRQPLLRIFLKKCRNHYTTNGFPLHLVLHFSVGRQSPFESMLREDVTVCHERLVQRIKKSQFQSAWIYDDWQKQILVRLQR
;
A
#
# COMPACT_ATOMS: atom_id res chain seq x y z
N MET A 1 5.21 23.12 -22.79
CA MET A 1 6.23 22.43 -21.97
C MET A 1 5.59 21.18 -21.38
N ALA A 2 6.08 19.99 -21.73
CA ALA A 2 5.64 18.76 -21.09
C ALA A 2 6.03 18.82 -19.61
N LYS A 3 5.04 18.69 -18.70
CA LYS A 3 5.33 18.58 -17.28
C LYS A 3 6.18 17.31 -17.09
N THR A 4 7.42 17.49 -16.65
CA THR A 4 8.28 16.36 -16.31
C THR A 4 7.51 15.50 -15.31
N LYS A 5 7.27 14.22 -15.65
CA LYS A 5 6.58 13.28 -14.77
C LYS A 5 7.41 13.18 -13.49
N TRP A 6 6.78 13.49 -12.36
CA TRP A 6 7.44 13.36 -11.06
C TRP A 6 7.70 11.88 -10.75
N GLU A 7 8.94 11.54 -10.41
CA GLU A 7 9.36 10.14 -10.18
C GLU A 7 9.69 9.90 -8.71
N PRO A 8 8.89 9.08 -8.00
CA PRO A 8 9.11 8.76 -6.59
C PRO A 8 10.49 8.18 -6.31
N ALA A 9 11.02 7.34 -7.21
CA ALA A 9 12.34 6.73 -7.07
C ALA A 9 13.47 7.76 -7.09
N ALA A 10 13.42 8.73 -7.99
CA ALA A 10 14.40 9.81 -8.07
C ALA A 10 14.35 10.70 -6.82
N PHE A 11 13.12 11.03 -6.38
CA PHE A 11 12.93 11.78 -5.14
C PHE A 11 13.48 11.01 -3.93
N TYR A 12 13.22 9.71 -3.81
CA TYR A 12 13.76 8.87 -2.74
C TYR A 12 15.29 8.93 -2.67
N LEU A 13 15.96 8.71 -3.80
CA LEU A 13 17.42 8.71 -3.87
C LEU A 13 18.04 10.05 -3.46
N TRP A 14 17.38 11.14 -3.77
CA TRP A 14 17.78 12.49 -3.37
C TRP A 14 17.46 12.75 -1.89
N TYR A 15 16.22 12.48 -1.46
CA TYR A 15 15.71 12.76 -0.12
C TYR A 15 16.46 12.01 0.98
N GLU A 16 16.76 10.73 0.76
CA GLU A 16 17.52 9.93 1.75
C GLU A 16 18.99 10.38 1.91
N LYS A 17 19.55 11.13 0.96
CA LYS A 17 20.87 11.73 1.07
C LYS A 17 20.89 13.05 1.83
N LEU A 18 19.73 13.66 2.04
CA LEU A 18 19.65 14.91 2.78
C LEU A 18 19.93 14.72 4.27
N PRO A 19 20.59 15.67 4.93
CA PRO A 19 20.64 15.74 6.40
C PRO A 19 19.22 15.80 6.99
N ILE A 20 19.02 15.21 8.18
CA ILE A 20 17.69 15.08 8.80
C ILE A 20 16.94 16.41 8.89
N HIS A 21 17.62 17.49 9.29
CA HIS A 21 17.00 18.82 9.39
C HIS A 21 16.51 19.37 8.05
N LYS A 22 17.16 19.03 6.93
CA LYS A 22 16.71 19.43 5.58
C LYS A 22 15.60 18.56 5.02
N ARG A 23 15.39 17.35 5.58
CA ARG A 23 14.32 16.46 5.12
C ARG A 23 12.93 17.03 5.43
N VAL A 24 12.78 17.74 6.56
CA VAL A 24 11.49 18.34 6.93
C VAL A 24 11.11 19.41 5.92
N GLU A 25 12.02 20.35 5.62
CA GLU A 25 11.79 21.42 4.64
C GLU A 25 11.49 20.83 3.26
N ALA A 26 12.32 19.87 2.80
CA ALA A 26 12.12 19.20 1.52
C ALA A 26 10.80 18.44 1.42
N TRP A 27 10.28 17.93 2.56
CA TRP A 27 8.99 17.26 2.60
C TRP A 27 7.82 18.23 2.50
N ASP A 28 7.93 19.41 3.13
CA ASP A 28 6.91 20.44 3.09
C ASP A 28 6.76 21.09 1.70
N ASP A 29 7.84 21.07 0.91
CA ASP A 29 7.84 21.57 -0.48
C ASP A 29 7.17 20.61 -1.47
N VAL A 30 6.90 19.36 -1.07
CA VAL A 30 6.30 18.33 -1.94
C VAL A 30 4.78 18.38 -1.81
N SER A 31 4.07 18.37 -2.93
CA SER A 31 2.60 18.33 -2.92
C SER A 31 2.07 17.06 -2.23
N ARG A 32 0.86 17.12 -1.69
CA ARG A 32 0.22 15.96 -1.01
C ARG A 32 0.09 14.74 -1.92
N GLU A 33 -0.17 14.94 -3.22
CA GLU A 33 -0.22 13.85 -4.19
C GLU A 33 1.14 13.19 -4.36
N GLN A 34 2.20 13.99 -4.46
CA GLN A 34 3.57 13.49 -4.56
C GLN A 34 4.01 12.79 -3.27
N GLN A 35 3.64 13.33 -2.10
CA GLN A 35 3.88 12.68 -0.81
C GLN A 35 3.21 11.30 -0.76
N LYS A 36 1.96 11.21 -1.21
CA LYS A 36 1.23 9.94 -1.29
C LYS A 36 1.95 8.94 -2.20
N LEU A 37 2.26 9.34 -3.43
CA LEU A 37 2.97 8.49 -4.38
C LEU A 37 4.33 8.01 -3.85
N TYR A 38 5.06 8.88 -3.14
CA TYR A 38 6.32 8.51 -2.51
C TYR A 38 6.14 7.47 -1.40
N ILE A 39 5.14 7.66 -0.51
CA ILE A 39 4.85 6.73 0.57
C ILE A 39 4.46 5.36 -0.01
N GLU A 40 3.56 5.32 -0.98
CA GLU A 40 3.13 4.10 -1.64
C GLU A 40 4.31 3.39 -2.32
N TRP A 41 5.14 4.12 -3.06
CA TRP A 41 6.33 3.58 -3.71
C TRP A 41 7.33 3.02 -2.69
N LYS A 42 7.61 3.75 -1.61
CA LYS A 42 8.51 3.31 -0.54
C LYS A 42 8.01 2.05 0.14
N THR A 43 6.71 1.98 0.43
CA THR A 43 6.07 0.80 1.02
C THR A 43 6.12 -0.38 0.05
N PHE A 44 5.81 -0.19 -1.23
CA PHE A 44 5.89 -1.24 -2.22
C PHE A 44 7.32 -1.75 -2.41
N ARG A 45 8.32 -0.86 -2.46
CA ARG A 45 9.72 -1.25 -2.52
C ARG A 45 10.16 -2.07 -1.31
N ALA A 46 9.72 -1.69 -0.10
CA ALA A 46 10.01 -2.45 1.12
C ALA A 46 9.34 -3.83 1.11
N PHE A 47 8.09 -3.91 0.64
CA PHE A 47 7.40 -5.17 0.38
C PHE A 47 8.16 -6.04 -0.62
N ALA A 48 8.61 -5.49 -1.74
CA ALA A 48 9.35 -6.20 -2.77
C ALA A 48 10.60 -6.91 -2.19
N LEU A 49 11.34 -6.21 -1.33
CA LEU A 49 12.51 -6.77 -0.63
C LEU A 49 12.14 -7.88 0.37
N ALA A 50 10.98 -7.79 1.01
CA ALA A 50 10.52 -8.75 2.02
C ALA A 50 9.77 -9.94 1.43
N SER A 51 9.25 -9.83 0.20
CA SER A 51 8.32 -10.80 -0.40
C SER A 51 8.96 -12.13 -0.78
N GLY A 52 10.27 -12.15 -0.97
CA GLY A 52 10.99 -13.30 -1.56
C GLY A 52 10.71 -13.51 -3.04
N LEU A 53 9.99 -12.58 -3.69
CA LEU A 53 9.84 -12.57 -5.14
C LEU A 53 11.09 -11.97 -5.79
N ASP A 54 11.46 -12.48 -6.96
CA ASP A 54 12.56 -11.95 -7.77
C ASP A 54 12.09 -10.70 -8.53
N ILE A 55 11.88 -9.61 -7.79
CA ILE A 55 11.43 -8.32 -8.32
C ILE A 55 12.66 -7.46 -8.68
N ASP A 56 12.75 -7.03 -9.94
CA ASP A 56 13.70 -6.01 -10.33
C ASP A 56 13.25 -4.64 -9.78
N LEU A 57 13.92 -4.19 -8.72
CA LEU A 57 13.60 -2.93 -8.05
C LEU A 57 13.77 -1.68 -8.94
N ARG A 58 14.55 -1.78 -10.03
CA ARG A 58 14.75 -0.69 -11.00
C ARG A 58 13.59 -0.59 -11.98
N SER A 59 12.84 -1.67 -12.14
CA SER A 59 11.69 -1.73 -13.03
C SER A 59 10.37 -1.27 -12.37
N ILE A 60 10.40 -0.91 -11.09
CA ILE A 60 9.19 -0.47 -10.38
C ILE A 60 8.73 0.88 -10.92
N GLU A 61 7.56 0.88 -11.54
CA GLU A 61 6.92 2.05 -12.10
C GLU A 61 5.54 2.28 -11.47
N ASN A 62 5.25 3.53 -11.09
CA ASN A 62 3.89 3.92 -10.74
C ASN A 62 3.05 4.01 -12.01
N CYS A 63 1.90 3.37 -12.01
CA CYS A 63 0.93 3.49 -13.08
C CYS A 63 0.03 4.71 -12.83
N ASP A 64 -0.41 5.35 -13.91
CA ASP A 64 -1.40 6.41 -13.83
C ASP A 64 -2.80 5.82 -14.00
N PRO A 65 -3.63 5.81 -12.94
CA PRO A 65 -4.97 5.22 -13.02
C PRO A 65 -5.91 5.99 -13.95
N SER A 66 -5.57 7.22 -14.34
CA SER A 66 -6.40 8.05 -15.23
C SER A 66 -6.25 7.73 -16.70
N VAL A 67 -5.25 6.93 -17.08
CA VAL A 67 -4.91 6.66 -18.50
C VAL A 67 -5.97 5.80 -19.18
N CYS A 68 -6.68 4.93 -18.45
CA CYS A 68 -7.67 4.03 -19.04
C CYS A 68 -8.83 3.72 -18.08
N SER A 69 -9.89 3.14 -18.65
CA SER A 69 -11.04 2.61 -17.90
C SER A 69 -11.31 1.19 -18.36
N PRO A 70 -11.27 0.18 -17.46
CA PRO A 70 -10.94 0.25 -16.02
C PRO A 70 -9.52 0.80 -15.75
N PRO A 71 -9.25 1.36 -14.54
CA PRO A 71 -7.96 1.97 -14.22
C PRO A 71 -6.82 0.95 -14.22
N LEU A 72 -5.60 1.44 -14.38
CA LEU A 72 -4.39 0.65 -14.12
C LEU A 72 -4.23 0.41 -12.62
N PRO A 73 -3.61 -0.71 -12.20
CA PRO A 73 -3.14 -0.91 -10.83
C PRO A 73 -2.08 0.12 -10.44
N ASP A 74 -1.77 0.21 -9.14
CA ASP A 74 -0.83 1.22 -8.62
C ASP A 74 0.59 1.08 -9.18
N PHE A 75 1.08 -0.16 -9.34
CA PHE A 75 2.45 -0.44 -9.77
C PHE A 75 2.54 -1.49 -10.88
N ARG A 76 3.58 -1.33 -11.71
CA ARG A 76 4.06 -2.32 -12.66
C ARG A 76 5.55 -2.56 -12.40
N CYS A 77 5.99 -3.82 -12.45
CA CYS A 77 7.41 -4.15 -12.37
C CYS A 77 7.72 -5.48 -13.07
N ALA A 78 9.02 -5.79 -13.23
CA ALA A 78 9.48 -7.09 -13.67
C ALA A 78 9.66 -8.03 -12.47
N VAL A 79 9.03 -9.21 -12.53
CA VAL A 79 9.19 -10.32 -11.58
C VAL A 79 9.74 -11.50 -12.36
N SER A 80 10.96 -11.96 -12.03
CA SER A 80 11.66 -13.00 -12.81
C SER A 80 11.65 -12.72 -14.32
N GLY A 81 11.87 -11.46 -14.70
CA GLY A 81 11.91 -10.99 -16.08
C GLY A 81 10.56 -10.86 -16.78
N ARG A 82 9.44 -11.06 -16.09
CA ARG A 82 8.07 -10.91 -16.64
C ARG A 82 7.37 -9.72 -16.05
N THR A 83 6.60 -9.01 -16.86
CA THR A 83 5.77 -7.91 -16.37
C THR A 83 4.66 -8.42 -15.47
N GLU A 84 4.55 -7.85 -14.27
CA GLU A 84 3.46 -8.11 -13.33
C GLU A 84 2.95 -6.79 -12.73
N TYR A 85 1.69 -6.78 -12.34
CA TYR A 85 1.02 -5.63 -11.76
C TYR A 85 0.71 -5.85 -10.29
N PHE A 86 0.77 -4.77 -9.53
CA PHE A 86 0.49 -4.76 -8.10
C PHE A 86 -0.46 -3.62 -7.75
N GLU A 87 -1.52 -3.96 -7.05
CA GLU A 87 -2.42 -3.01 -6.40
C GLU A 87 -2.08 -2.96 -4.93
N ILE A 88 -1.92 -1.77 -4.37
CA ILE A 88 -1.59 -1.58 -2.96
C ILE A 88 -2.79 -1.04 -2.18
N GLY A 89 -2.88 -1.35 -0.91
CA GLY A 89 -3.91 -0.81 -0.03
C GLY A 89 -3.45 -0.76 1.41
N GLU A 90 -3.71 0.36 2.07
CA GLU A 90 -3.45 0.49 3.49
C GLU A 90 -4.62 -0.04 4.31
N ILE A 91 -4.33 -0.92 5.26
CA ILE A 91 -5.32 -1.42 6.22
C ILE A 91 -5.44 -0.39 7.35
N THR A 92 -6.49 0.41 7.30
CA THR A 92 -6.76 1.47 8.26
C THR A 92 -8.17 1.39 8.81
N ASP A 93 -8.36 1.88 10.03
CA ASP A 93 -9.67 2.25 10.53
C ASP A 93 -10.05 3.62 9.95
N GLU A 94 -10.89 3.65 8.91
CA GLU A 94 -11.27 4.89 8.22
C GLU A 94 -11.97 5.89 9.15
N ALA A 95 -12.72 5.41 10.13
CA ALA A 95 -13.39 6.31 11.07
C ALA A 95 -12.38 6.98 11.99
N LEU A 96 -11.37 6.24 12.44
CA LEU A 96 -10.27 6.78 13.24
C LEU A 96 -9.41 7.74 12.40
N ALA A 97 -9.09 7.37 11.16
CA ALA A 97 -8.33 8.22 10.24
C ALA A 97 -9.07 9.55 9.93
N ARG A 98 -10.39 9.51 9.72
CA ARG A 98 -11.20 10.72 9.55
C ARG A 98 -11.17 11.62 10.78
N LYS A 99 -11.31 11.05 11.98
CA LYS A 99 -11.25 11.79 13.23
C LYS A 99 -9.86 12.41 13.46
N ALA A 100 -8.79 11.66 13.18
CA ALA A 100 -7.42 12.18 13.25
C ALA A 100 -7.22 13.35 12.28
N SER A 101 -7.70 13.25 11.05
CA SER A 101 -7.63 14.32 10.04
C SER A 101 -8.40 15.58 10.50
N LEU A 102 -9.57 15.41 11.11
CA LEU A 102 -10.34 16.54 11.66
C LEU A 102 -9.62 17.18 12.84
N ALA A 103 -9.03 16.39 13.75
CA ALA A 103 -8.26 16.92 14.87
C ALA A 103 -7.06 17.75 14.40
N VAL A 104 -6.33 17.29 13.38
CA VAL A 104 -5.23 18.04 12.75
C VAL A 104 -5.73 19.35 12.16
N LYS A 105 -6.84 19.33 11.39
CA LYS A 105 -7.44 20.56 10.82
C LYS A 105 -7.83 21.57 11.91
N ASN A 106 -8.32 21.08 13.04
CA ASN A 106 -8.76 21.91 14.17
C ASN A 106 -7.60 22.28 15.13
N ARG A 107 -6.34 22.00 14.74
CA ARG A 107 -5.14 22.21 15.57
C ARG A 107 -5.21 21.56 16.96
N GLN A 108 -5.95 20.48 17.10
CA GLN A 108 -6.01 19.70 18.34
C GLN A 108 -4.78 18.81 18.45
N LYS A 109 -4.14 18.82 19.61
CA LYS A 109 -2.98 17.95 19.89
C LYS A 109 -3.45 16.52 20.10
N GLY A 110 -3.03 15.64 19.22
CA GLY A 110 -3.17 14.19 19.34
C GLY A 110 -4.62 13.69 19.33
N TYR A 111 -4.91 12.75 18.48
CA TYR A 111 -6.14 11.98 18.53
C TYR A 111 -5.76 10.51 18.74
N GLY A 112 -6.13 9.96 19.89
CA GLY A 112 -6.10 8.54 20.20
C GLY A 112 -7.47 8.10 20.63
N GLY A 113 -7.91 6.95 20.19
CA GLY A 113 -9.21 6.41 20.59
C GLY A 113 -9.33 4.92 20.28
N PRO A 114 -10.34 4.25 20.82
CA PRO A 114 -10.57 2.85 20.51
C PRO A 114 -10.88 2.68 19.03
N PHE A 115 -10.50 1.53 18.47
CA PHE A 115 -10.88 1.14 17.12
C PHE A 115 -12.40 1.12 16.99
N LEU A 116 -12.91 1.79 15.96
CA LEU A 116 -14.34 1.97 15.74
C LEU A 116 -14.90 0.97 14.73
N GLN A 117 -14.04 0.34 13.93
CA GLN A 117 -14.44 -0.59 12.89
C GLN A 117 -14.03 -2.00 13.22
N ARG A 118 -14.96 -2.94 13.02
CA ARG A 118 -14.66 -4.36 13.08
C ARG A 118 -14.11 -4.83 11.72
N GLN A 119 -13.11 -5.71 11.74
CA GLN A 119 -12.55 -6.37 10.56
C GLN A 119 -12.08 -5.41 9.44
N PRO A 120 -11.20 -4.44 9.72
CA PRO A 120 -10.72 -3.49 8.72
C PRO A 120 -10.02 -4.20 7.56
N LEU A 121 -9.30 -5.30 7.83
CA LEU A 121 -8.67 -6.13 6.80
C LEU A 121 -9.69 -6.67 5.81
N LEU A 122 -10.73 -7.35 6.29
CA LEU A 122 -11.74 -7.96 5.42
C LEU A 122 -12.44 -6.91 4.56
N ARG A 123 -12.71 -5.75 5.12
CA ARG A 123 -13.37 -4.66 4.42
C ARG A 123 -12.55 -4.13 3.26
N ILE A 124 -11.28 -3.78 3.49
CA ILE A 124 -10.39 -3.28 2.42
C ILE A 124 -10.15 -4.36 1.36
N PHE A 125 -9.95 -5.61 1.80
CA PHE A 125 -9.77 -6.74 0.91
C PHE A 125 -10.97 -6.94 -0.02
N LEU A 126 -12.19 -6.95 0.52
CA LEU A 126 -13.41 -7.10 -0.26
C LEU A 126 -13.63 -5.91 -1.23
N LYS A 127 -13.30 -4.69 -0.80
CA LYS A 127 -13.35 -3.50 -1.64
C LYS A 127 -12.41 -3.64 -2.85
N LYS A 128 -11.15 -3.99 -2.63
CA LYS A 128 -10.16 -4.18 -3.70
C LYS A 128 -10.53 -5.34 -4.64
N CYS A 129 -11.02 -6.47 -4.12
CA CYS A 129 -11.44 -7.62 -4.92
C CYS A 129 -12.70 -7.36 -5.81
N ARG A 130 -13.43 -6.28 -5.59
CA ARG A 130 -14.56 -5.87 -6.44
C ARG A 130 -14.15 -4.96 -7.59
N ASN A 131 -13.02 -4.33 -7.47
CA ASN A 131 -12.53 -3.45 -8.52
C ASN A 131 -12.06 -4.27 -9.72
N HIS A 132 -12.17 -3.67 -10.88
CA HIS A 132 -11.59 -4.19 -12.12
C HIS A 132 -10.42 -3.32 -12.50
N TYR A 133 -9.38 -3.94 -13.03
CA TYR A 133 -8.14 -3.28 -13.42
C TYR A 133 -7.75 -3.70 -14.84
N THR A 134 -7.15 -2.78 -15.57
CA THR A 134 -6.58 -3.04 -16.88
C THR A 134 -5.15 -3.55 -16.70
N THR A 135 -4.89 -4.82 -17.05
CA THR A 135 -3.56 -5.44 -16.96
C THR A 135 -3.07 -6.02 -18.27
N ASN A 136 -3.89 -5.92 -19.34
CA ASN A 136 -3.58 -6.50 -20.66
C ASN A 136 -3.20 -8.00 -20.59
N GLY A 137 -3.82 -8.74 -19.66
CA GLY A 137 -3.58 -10.18 -19.48
C GLY A 137 -2.38 -10.52 -18.58
N PHE A 138 -1.63 -9.53 -18.11
CA PHE A 138 -0.53 -9.78 -17.17
C PHE A 138 -1.03 -10.10 -15.76
N PRO A 139 -0.23 -10.85 -14.97
CA PRO A 139 -0.55 -11.14 -13.56
C PRO A 139 -0.83 -9.90 -12.73
N LEU A 140 -1.83 -9.98 -11.86
CA LEU A 140 -2.21 -8.93 -10.92
C LEU A 140 -2.15 -9.46 -9.49
N HIS A 141 -1.52 -8.71 -8.62
CA HIS A 141 -1.33 -9.04 -7.20
C HIS A 141 -1.87 -7.93 -6.30
N LEU A 142 -2.37 -8.30 -5.12
CA LEU A 142 -2.84 -7.37 -4.10
C LEU A 142 -1.86 -7.34 -2.93
N VAL A 143 -1.39 -6.17 -2.56
CA VAL A 143 -0.57 -5.95 -1.37
C VAL A 143 -1.35 -5.10 -0.39
N LEU A 144 -1.81 -5.69 0.70
CA LEU A 144 -2.40 -4.96 1.81
C LEU A 144 -1.36 -4.76 2.89
N HIS A 145 -1.11 -3.52 3.27
CA HIS A 145 -0.13 -3.20 4.28
C HIS A 145 -0.73 -2.42 5.44
N PHE A 146 -0.05 -2.48 6.57
CA PHE A 146 -0.31 -1.63 7.73
C PHE A 146 1.02 -1.21 8.36
N SER A 147 0.99 -0.05 9.00
CA SER A 147 2.16 0.50 9.69
C SER A 147 1.75 0.88 11.11
N VAL A 148 1.87 -0.05 12.04
CA VAL A 148 1.59 0.18 13.47
C VAL A 148 2.76 -0.28 14.30
N GLY A 149 3.09 0.50 15.35
CA GLY A 149 4.18 0.18 16.26
C GLY A 149 3.96 -1.16 16.97
N ARG A 150 5.06 -1.77 17.40
CA ARG A 150 5.04 -3.01 18.18
C ARG A 150 4.08 -2.92 19.36
N GLN A 151 3.37 -4.02 19.66
CA GLN A 151 2.40 -4.14 20.76
C GLN A 151 1.13 -3.27 20.60
N SER A 152 0.86 -2.80 19.37
CA SER A 152 -0.40 -2.15 19.10
C SER A 152 -1.56 -3.15 19.21
N PRO A 153 -2.67 -2.81 19.89
CA PRO A 153 -3.89 -3.63 19.87
C PRO A 153 -4.39 -3.88 18.44
N PHE A 154 -4.08 -2.97 17.51
CA PHE A 154 -4.42 -3.11 16.10
C PHE A 154 -3.66 -4.27 15.43
N GLU A 155 -2.39 -4.48 15.75
CA GLU A 155 -1.63 -5.61 15.22
C GLU A 155 -2.24 -6.94 15.67
N SER A 156 -2.56 -7.08 16.96
CA SER A 156 -3.20 -8.29 17.49
C SER A 156 -4.55 -8.56 16.82
N MET A 157 -5.35 -7.52 16.64
CA MET A 157 -6.64 -7.60 15.96
C MET A 157 -6.49 -8.03 14.48
N LEU A 158 -5.50 -7.50 13.77
CA LEU A 158 -5.25 -7.89 12.38
C LEU A 158 -4.79 -9.34 12.25
N ARG A 159 -3.96 -9.84 13.18
CA ARG A 159 -3.54 -11.24 13.21
C ARG A 159 -4.72 -12.16 13.48
N GLU A 160 -5.61 -11.78 14.39
CA GLU A 160 -6.86 -12.49 14.64
C GLU A 160 -7.78 -12.48 13.41
N ASP A 161 -7.98 -11.31 12.78
CA ASP A 161 -8.76 -11.17 11.55
C ASP A 161 -8.24 -12.08 10.43
N VAL A 162 -6.92 -12.17 10.25
CA VAL A 162 -6.29 -13.07 9.28
C VAL A 162 -6.65 -14.51 9.58
N THR A 163 -6.53 -14.93 10.84
CA THR A 163 -6.82 -16.32 11.25
C THR A 163 -8.29 -16.66 11.06
N VAL A 164 -9.18 -15.82 11.57
CA VAL A 164 -10.64 -16.04 11.53
C VAL A 164 -11.20 -15.95 10.11
N CYS A 165 -10.65 -15.05 9.29
CA CYS A 165 -11.18 -14.80 7.94
C CYS A 165 -10.43 -15.55 6.84
N HIS A 166 -9.40 -16.34 7.15
CA HIS A 166 -8.50 -16.95 6.15
C HIS A 166 -9.23 -17.64 5.00
N GLU A 167 -10.15 -18.54 5.29
CA GLU A 167 -10.90 -19.26 4.26
C GLU A 167 -11.73 -18.31 3.37
N ARG A 168 -12.35 -17.30 3.98
CA ARG A 168 -13.13 -16.29 3.24
C ARG A 168 -12.24 -15.46 2.33
N LEU A 169 -11.06 -15.10 2.77
CA LEU A 169 -10.06 -14.38 1.97
C LEU A 169 -9.61 -15.24 0.78
N VAL A 170 -9.28 -16.52 1.00
CA VAL A 170 -8.91 -17.47 -0.05
C VAL A 170 -10.01 -17.65 -1.07
N GLN A 171 -11.25 -17.86 -0.63
CA GLN A 171 -12.40 -18.01 -1.54
C GLN A 171 -12.66 -16.73 -2.34
N ARG A 172 -12.39 -15.57 -1.76
CA ARG A 172 -12.61 -14.31 -2.45
C ARG A 172 -11.54 -14.01 -3.49
N ILE A 173 -10.27 -14.33 -3.23
CA ILE A 173 -9.20 -14.14 -4.21
C ILE A 173 -9.43 -15.02 -5.45
N LYS A 174 -9.91 -16.27 -5.27
CA LYS A 174 -10.27 -17.16 -6.38
C LYS A 174 -11.32 -16.58 -7.32
N LYS A 175 -12.19 -15.70 -6.82
CA LYS A 175 -13.26 -15.04 -7.57
C LYS A 175 -12.91 -13.63 -8.06
N SER A 176 -11.70 -13.16 -7.81
CA SER A 176 -11.21 -11.83 -8.20
C SER A 176 -10.26 -11.90 -9.39
N GLN A 177 -9.78 -10.75 -9.85
CA GLN A 177 -8.70 -10.69 -10.86
C GLN A 177 -7.32 -11.04 -10.28
N PHE A 178 -7.16 -10.97 -8.95
CA PHE A 178 -5.85 -11.17 -8.31
C PHE A 178 -5.41 -12.63 -8.35
N GLN A 179 -4.16 -12.87 -8.71
CA GLN A 179 -3.52 -14.19 -8.64
C GLN A 179 -3.04 -14.50 -7.22
N SER A 180 -2.60 -13.47 -6.50
CA SER A 180 -2.24 -13.60 -5.10
C SER A 180 -2.59 -12.32 -4.32
N ALA A 181 -2.68 -12.47 -3.01
CA ALA A 181 -2.76 -11.34 -2.09
C ALA A 181 -1.78 -11.53 -0.94
N TRP A 182 -1.23 -10.43 -0.49
CA TRP A 182 -0.21 -10.39 0.54
C TRP A 182 -0.65 -9.46 1.65
N ILE A 183 -0.42 -9.85 2.89
CA ILE A 183 -0.59 -8.97 4.05
C ILE A 183 0.81 -8.70 4.59
N TYR A 184 1.20 -7.43 4.53
CA TYR A 184 2.53 -6.94 4.81
C TYR A 184 2.53 -5.98 6.00
N ASP A 185 3.38 -6.29 6.98
CA ASP A 185 3.67 -5.41 8.10
C ASP A 185 4.80 -4.45 7.70
N ASP A 186 4.44 -3.20 7.42
CA ASP A 186 5.41 -2.19 6.99
C ASP A 186 6.31 -1.70 8.14
N TRP A 187 5.91 -1.90 9.39
CA TRP A 187 6.75 -1.60 10.54
C TRP A 187 7.83 -2.65 10.76
N GLN A 188 7.46 -3.93 10.77
CA GLN A 188 8.39 -5.04 11.00
C GLN A 188 9.08 -5.50 9.71
N LYS A 189 8.69 -4.97 8.55
CA LYS A 189 9.19 -5.34 7.22
C LYS A 189 9.06 -6.83 6.93
N GLN A 190 7.91 -7.41 7.28
CA GLN A 190 7.67 -8.85 7.13
C GLN A 190 6.32 -9.16 6.47
N ILE A 191 6.29 -10.27 5.76
CA ILE A 191 5.05 -10.83 5.23
C ILE A 191 4.37 -11.63 6.34
N LEU A 192 3.11 -11.27 6.65
CA LEU A 192 2.30 -12.02 7.61
C LEU A 192 1.58 -13.18 6.94
N VAL A 193 1.03 -12.95 5.76
CA VAL A 193 0.24 -13.94 5.02
C VAL A 193 0.44 -13.76 3.53
N ARG A 194 0.53 -14.88 2.82
CA ARG A 194 0.42 -14.96 1.37
C ARG A 194 -0.78 -15.85 1.03
N LEU A 195 -1.72 -15.30 0.29
CA LEU A 195 -2.87 -16.01 -0.25
C LEU A 195 -2.65 -16.21 -1.76
N GLN A 196 -2.92 -17.40 -2.25
CA GLN A 196 -2.82 -17.72 -3.68
C GLN A 196 -4.16 -18.25 -4.19
N ARG A 197 -4.38 -17.99 -5.48
CA ARG A 197 -5.56 -18.47 -6.21
C ARG A 197 -5.57 -19.97 -6.41
#